data_0c761801e16bc5c47eca1b0f16aba99e
#
_entry.id   0c761801e16bc5c47eca1b0f16aba99e
#
_cell.length_a   1.000
_cell.length_b   1.000
_cell.length_c   1.000
_cell.angle_alpha   90.00
_cell.angle_beta   90.00
_cell.angle_gamma   90.00
#
_symmetry.space_group_name_H-M   'P 1'
#
loop_
_entity.id
_entity.type
_entity.pdbx_description
1 polymer ?
#
loop_
_entity_poly.entity_id
_entity_poly.type
_entity_poly.pdbx_seq_one_letter_code
_entity_poly.pdbx_strand_id
1 'polypeptide(L)'
;MKNILKISTLLILLFTTISCGNSESKHTEGDDHKNEQTKDATNEEETPNKVALKLNQLEIMGIELGNLSQLNLGASLKVNGQLELPPQNMASVSALIGGRVQSVTVVEGDFVKKGQVIATLNNPEFIAMQRSYLSAKSNFTYLEKDYVRKKELEKEGITSARAFQESEAAYFNAKADLNAAKATLNLLGVNTAQVDKGVISASIPVVAPIQGYIQKIEINIGK
;
A
#
# COMPACT_ATOMS: atom_id res chain seq x y z
N MET A 1 -4.09 36.40 -7.95
CA MET A 1 -4.54 35.22 -7.21
C MET A 1 -5.95 35.31 -6.57
N LYS A 2 -6.74 36.33 -6.86
CA LYS A 2 -8.11 36.52 -6.29
C LYS A 2 -9.26 36.07 -7.20
N ASN A 3 -9.00 35.66 -8.45
CA ASN A 3 -10.06 35.33 -9.42
C ASN A 3 -10.24 33.82 -9.67
N ILE A 4 -9.38 32.99 -9.15
CA ILE A 4 -9.50 31.50 -9.30
C ILE A 4 -10.43 30.91 -8.23
N LEU A 5 -10.58 31.58 -7.09
CA LEU A 5 -11.41 31.11 -5.98
C LEU A 5 -12.92 31.32 -6.18
N LYS A 6 -13.33 32.19 -7.13
CA LYS A 6 -14.75 32.46 -7.42
C LYS A 6 -15.38 31.55 -8.47
N ILE A 7 -14.59 30.79 -9.23
CA ILE A 7 -15.09 29.85 -10.25
C ILE A 7 -15.34 28.48 -9.65
N SER A 8 -14.65 28.11 -8.56
CA SER A 8 -14.81 26.81 -7.89
C SER A 8 -16.12 26.71 -7.07
N THR A 9 -16.69 27.83 -6.61
CA THR A 9 -17.94 27.81 -5.81
C THR A 9 -19.21 27.82 -6.67
N LEU A 10 -19.12 28.11 -7.97
CA LEU A 10 -20.29 28.09 -8.86
C LEU A 10 -20.57 26.71 -9.50
N LEU A 11 -19.62 25.78 -9.45
CA LEU A 11 -19.77 24.46 -10.07
C LEU A 11 -20.34 23.39 -9.11
N ILE A 12 -20.47 23.70 -7.82
CA ILE A 12 -20.96 22.73 -6.80
C ILE A 12 -22.47 22.82 -6.59
N LEU A 13 -23.17 23.81 -7.16
CA LEU A 13 -24.61 24.02 -6.91
C LEU A 13 -25.55 23.44 -7.98
N LEU A 14 -25.07 22.60 -8.92
CA LEU A 14 -25.90 22.10 -10.03
C LEU A 14 -26.11 20.59 -10.05
N PHE A 15 -25.88 19.86 -8.93
CA PHE A 15 -26.02 18.40 -8.92
C PHE A 15 -26.92 17.84 -7.80
N THR A 16 -28.02 18.54 -7.44
CA THR A 16 -29.02 17.97 -6.52
C THR A 16 -30.44 18.13 -7.07
N THR A 17 -30.82 17.35 -8.10
CA THR A 17 -32.23 16.97 -8.34
C THR A 17 -32.30 15.86 -9.40
N ILE A 18 -32.51 14.62 -9.00
CA ILE A 18 -33.16 13.52 -9.70
C ILE A 18 -33.25 12.42 -8.62
N SER A 19 -34.32 12.19 -8.05
CA SER A 19 -35.68 11.83 -8.35
C SER A 19 -35.98 10.44 -7.81
N CYS A 20 -37.00 10.39 -6.97
CA CYS A 20 -37.76 9.22 -6.57
C CYS A 20 -38.40 8.54 -7.78
N GLY A 21 -38.39 7.20 -7.78
CA GLY A 21 -39.21 6.37 -8.64
C GLY A 21 -39.79 5.23 -7.83
N ASN A 22 -40.98 5.47 -7.27
CA ASN A 22 -41.87 4.49 -6.65
C ASN A 22 -42.64 3.81 -7.77
N SER A 23 -42.67 2.47 -7.85
CA SER A 23 -43.63 1.75 -8.67
C SER A 23 -44.33 0.68 -7.84
N GLU A 24 -45.45 1.07 -7.27
CA GLU A 24 -46.55 0.18 -6.89
C GLU A 24 -47.13 -0.47 -8.17
N SER A 25 -47.26 -1.76 -8.20
CA SER A 25 -48.14 -2.46 -9.10
C SER A 25 -49.32 -3.05 -8.33
N LYS A 26 -50.44 -2.36 -8.45
CA LYS A 26 -51.78 -2.82 -8.10
C LYS A 26 -52.24 -3.84 -9.16
N HIS A 27 -52.69 -5.00 -8.74
CA HIS A 27 -53.65 -5.80 -9.49
C HIS A 27 -54.96 -5.93 -8.71
N THR A 28 -55.95 -5.29 -9.21
CA THR A 28 -57.39 -5.47 -8.98
C THR A 28 -57.95 -6.33 -10.09
N GLU A 29 -58.77 -7.28 -9.71
CA GLU A 29 -59.99 -7.81 -10.37
C GLU A 29 -60.42 -8.93 -9.41
N GLY A 30 -61.57 -8.96 -8.79
CA GLY A 30 -62.89 -8.58 -9.16
C GLY A 30 -63.64 -9.79 -9.78
N ASP A 31 -64.29 -10.57 -8.90
CA ASP A 31 -65.56 -11.13 -9.34
C ASP A 31 -66.43 -11.55 -8.17
N ASP A 32 -67.62 -11.00 -8.21
CA ASP A 32 -68.77 -11.25 -7.39
C ASP A 32 -69.37 -12.63 -7.65
N HIS A 33 -69.72 -13.39 -6.59
CA HIS A 33 -70.90 -14.21 -6.66
C HIS A 33 -71.63 -14.27 -5.31
N LYS A 34 -72.88 -13.87 -5.41
CA LYS A 34 -73.98 -13.82 -4.44
C LYS A 34 -74.35 -15.23 -3.84
N ASN A 35 -74.47 -15.19 -2.57
CA ASN A 35 -75.69 -15.53 -1.80
C ASN A 35 -76.42 -16.83 -2.06
N GLU A 36 -76.48 -17.67 -1.05
CA GLU A 36 -77.77 -18.12 -0.47
C GLU A 36 -77.57 -18.83 0.87
N GLN A 37 -78.45 -18.41 1.77
CA GLN A 37 -78.64 -18.93 3.13
C GLN A 37 -79.23 -20.35 3.12
N THR A 38 -78.76 -21.22 3.99
CA THR A 38 -79.72 -22.03 4.82
C THR A 38 -79.11 -22.40 6.15
N LYS A 39 -79.93 -22.27 7.19
CA LYS A 39 -79.73 -22.55 8.60
C LYS A 39 -79.48 -24.05 8.86
N ASP A 40 -78.69 -24.43 9.76
CA ASP A 40 -79.06 -24.86 11.13
C ASP A 40 -77.98 -25.71 11.78
N ALA A 41 -77.73 -25.37 13.00
CA ALA A 41 -77.40 -26.23 14.13
C ALA A 41 -76.04 -26.96 14.23
N THR A 42 -75.46 -26.64 15.28
CA THR A 42 -74.60 -27.38 16.20
C THR A 42 -73.14 -26.90 16.21
N ASN A 43 -72.86 -26.06 17.21
CA ASN A 43 -71.52 -25.71 17.70
C ASN A 43 -70.76 -26.99 18.10
N GLU A 44 -69.79 -27.37 17.27
CA GLU A 44 -68.58 -27.99 17.74
C GLU A 44 -67.41 -27.16 17.17
N GLU A 45 -66.67 -26.45 18.09
CA GLU A 45 -65.42 -25.83 17.75
C GLU A 45 -64.45 -26.88 17.27
N GLU A 46 -64.41 -27.14 15.95
CA GLU A 46 -63.34 -27.89 15.32
C GLU A 46 -62.07 -27.06 15.36
N THR A 47 -61.24 -27.29 16.35
CA THR A 47 -59.88 -26.88 16.28
C THR A 47 -59.17 -27.71 15.21
N PRO A 48 -58.65 -27.17 14.10
CA PRO A 48 -58.31 -27.90 12.88
C PRO A 48 -57.06 -28.78 12.98
N ASN A 49 -56.62 -29.13 14.15
CA ASN A 49 -55.38 -29.90 14.33
C ASN A 49 -55.40 -30.98 15.44
N LYS A 50 -56.56 -31.42 15.84
CA LYS A 50 -56.66 -32.49 16.86
C LYS A 50 -57.45 -33.66 16.28
N VAL A 51 -56.75 -34.80 16.17
CA VAL A 51 -57.38 -36.07 15.80
C VAL A 51 -57.49 -36.90 17.07
N ALA A 52 -58.71 -37.20 17.47
CA ALA A 52 -59.02 -38.04 18.60
C ALA A 52 -59.02 -39.51 18.16
N LEU A 53 -58.03 -40.28 18.61
CA LEU A 53 -57.92 -41.72 18.36
C LEU A 53 -58.33 -42.50 19.60
N LYS A 54 -59.16 -43.56 19.44
CA LYS A 54 -59.50 -44.49 20.49
C LYS A 54 -58.35 -45.49 20.74
N LEU A 55 -58.20 -45.94 21.96
CA LEU A 55 -57.10 -46.87 22.35
C LEU A 55 -56.99 -48.06 21.45
N ASN A 56 -58.13 -48.69 21.10
CA ASN A 56 -58.22 -49.83 20.21
C ASN A 56 -57.77 -49.53 18.76
N GLN A 57 -57.85 -48.29 18.32
CA GLN A 57 -57.38 -47.87 17.02
C GLN A 57 -55.84 -47.70 17.01
N LEU A 58 -55.25 -47.28 18.12
CA LEU A 58 -53.80 -47.21 18.27
C LEU A 58 -53.15 -48.59 18.21
N GLU A 59 -53.74 -49.62 18.86
CA GLU A 59 -53.23 -50.96 18.81
C GLU A 59 -53.35 -51.65 17.43
N ILE A 60 -54.48 -51.45 16.73
CA ILE A 60 -54.69 -52.02 15.40
C ILE A 60 -53.76 -51.36 14.35
N MET A 61 -53.43 -50.07 14.53
CA MET A 61 -52.55 -49.30 13.61
C MET A 61 -51.07 -49.37 13.99
N GLY A 62 -50.73 -50.08 15.11
CA GLY A 62 -49.32 -50.19 15.56
C GLY A 62 -48.66 -48.83 15.86
N ILE A 63 -49.42 -47.86 16.38
CA ILE A 63 -48.92 -46.53 16.72
C ILE A 63 -48.31 -46.60 18.12
N GLU A 64 -47.01 -46.43 18.20
CA GLU A 64 -46.26 -46.29 19.45
C GLU A 64 -45.92 -44.84 19.73
N LEU A 65 -46.08 -44.42 20.99
CA LEU A 65 -45.68 -43.12 21.46
C LEU A 65 -44.19 -43.13 21.86
N GLY A 66 -43.37 -42.40 21.11
CA GLY A 66 -41.94 -42.29 21.41
C GLY A 66 -41.63 -40.94 22.11
N ASN A 67 -40.50 -40.88 22.79
CA ASN A 67 -39.97 -39.64 23.38
C ASN A 67 -39.27 -38.79 22.31
N LEU A 68 -39.52 -37.50 22.34
CA LEU A 68 -38.80 -36.56 21.53
C LEU A 68 -37.34 -36.46 22.00
N SER A 69 -36.39 -36.75 21.12
CA SER A 69 -34.98 -36.54 21.38
C SER A 69 -34.49 -35.26 20.67
N GLN A 70 -33.77 -34.43 21.41
CA GLN A 70 -33.09 -33.30 20.81
C GLN A 70 -31.84 -33.79 20.07
N LEU A 71 -31.82 -33.60 18.75
CA LEU A 71 -30.64 -33.86 17.93
C LEU A 71 -29.99 -32.56 17.59
N ASN A 72 -28.70 -32.38 17.94
CA ASN A 72 -27.92 -31.27 17.47
C ASN A 72 -27.55 -31.50 16.00
N LEU A 73 -28.25 -30.81 15.09
CA LEU A 73 -27.93 -30.84 13.66
C LEU A 73 -26.84 -29.81 13.40
N GLY A 74 -25.60 -30.27 13.30
CA GLY A 74 -24.49 -29.46 12.82
C GLY A 74 -24.44 -29.45 11.29
N ALA A 75 -24.61 -28.32 10.66
CA ALA A 75 -24.32 -28.15 9.24
C ALA A 75 -22.87 -27.62 9.08
N SER A 76 -22.04 -28.37 8.36
CA SER A 76 -20.72 -27.86 7.96
C SER A 76 -20.83 -27.12 6.63
N LEU A 77 -20.48 -25.84 6.63
CA LEU A 77 -20.38 -25.04 5.41
C LEU A 77 -18.92 -25.09 4.92
N LYS A 78 -18.68 -25.69 3.76
CA LYS A 78 -17.37 -25.68 3.11
C LYS A 78 -17.25 -24.40 2.29
N VAL A 79 -16.31 -23.52 2.66
CA VAL A 79 -16.03 -22.28 1.94
C VAL A 79 -14.61 -22.33 1.40
N ASN A 80 -14.40 -21.76 0.24
CA ASN A 80 -13.08 -21.52 -0.33
C ASN A 80 -12.67 -20.10 0.02
N GLY A 81 -11.43 -19.91 0.42
CA GLY A 81 -10.85 -18.62 0.74
C GLY A 81 -9.43 -18.51 0.21
N GLN A 82 -8.96 -17.31 0.01
CA GLN A 82 -7.58 -16.98 -0.36
C GLN A 82 -6.96 -16.16 0.75
N LEU A 83 -5.71 -16.49 1.11
CA LEU A 83 -4.93 -15.70 2.04
C LEU A 83 -4.25 -14.56 1.28
N GLU A 84 -4.52 -13.34 1.70
CA GLU A 84 -3.85 -12.15 1.17
C GLU A 84 -3.06 -11.46 2.27
N LEU A 85 -1.88 -10.96 1.91
CA LEU A 85 -1.06 -10.18 2.82
C LEU A 85 -1.55 -8.72 2.82
N PRO A 86 -1.64 -8.07 4.00
CA PRO A 86 -1.92 -6.64 4.05
C PRO A 86 -0.86 -5.84 3.28
N PRO A 87 -1.22 -4.80 2.51
CA PRO A 87 -0.29 -4.02 1.69
C PRO A 87 0.91 -3.44 2.45
N GLN A 88 0.73 -3.10 3.74
CA GLN A 88 1.80 -2.60 4.60
C GLN A 88 2.90 -3.64 4.92
N ASN A 89 2.63 -4.92 4.71
CA ASN A 89 3.58 -6.02 4.93
C ASN A 89 4.24 -6.48 3.63
N MET A 90 3.94 -5.81 2.51
CA MET A 90 4.57 -6.05 1.21
C MET A 90 5.45 -4.88 0.81
N ALA A 91 6.55 -5.16 0.14
CA ALA A 91 7.41 -4.14 -0.44
C ALA A 91 7.84 -4.56 -1.84
N SER A 92 7.65 -3.67 -2.81
CA SER A 92 8.24 -3.81 -4.14
C SER A 92 9.62 -3.18 -4.14
N VAL A 93 10.60 -3.91 -4.65
CA VAL A 93 11.97 -3.43 -4.77
C VAL A 93 12.21 -3.09 -6.23
N SER A 94 12.46 -1.81 -6.50
CA SER A 94 12.85 -1.31 -7.81
C SER A 94 14.16 -0.53 -7.71
N ALA A 95 14.92 -0.49 -8.79
CA ALA A 95 16.09 0.36 -8.85
C ALA A 95 15.71 1.82 -9.02
N LEU A 96 16.35 2.72 -8.28
CA LEU A 96 16.16 4.17 -8.39
C LEU A 96 16.71 4.74 -9.70
N ILE A 97 17.73 4.09 -10.25
CA ILE A 97 18.35 4.46 -11.52
C ILE A 97 18.43 3.21 -12.37
N GLY A 98 18.11 3.33 -13.65
CA GLY A 98 18.21 2.23 -14.61
C GLY A 98 19.64 1.70 -14.72
N GLY A 99 19.75 0.43 -15.00
CA GLY A 99 21.06 -0.21 -15.18
C GLY A 99 20.90 -1.65 -15.59
N ARG A 100 21.96 -2.24 -16.14
CA ARG A 100 21.94 -3.64 -16.51
C ARG A 100 22.07 -4.53 -15.28
N VAL A 101 21.17 -5.49 -15.11
CA VAL A 101 21.25 -6.48 -14.02
C VAL A 101 22.48 -7.34 -14.23
N GLN A 102 23.44 -7.22 -13.31
CA GLN A 102 24.69 -8.01 -13.34
C GLN A 102 24.46 -9.38 -12.69
N SER A 103 23.80 -9.41 -11.54
CA SER A 103 23.50 -10.65 -10.83
C SER A 103 22.24 -10.49 -9.98
N VAL A 104 21.54 -11.61 -9.79
CA VAL A 104 20.47 -11.78 -8.81
C VAL A 104 20.91 -12.86 -7.85
N THR A 105 20.96 -12.58 -6.56
CA THR A 105 21.52 -13.46 -5.53
C THR A 105 20.48 -14.25 -4.75
N VAL A 106 19.20 -14.05 -5.06
CA VAL A 106 18.06 -14.67 -4.39
C VAL A 106 17.15 -15.35 -5.39
N VAL A 107 16.38 -16.33 -4.92
CA VAL A 107 15.31 -16.98 -5.70
C VAL A 107 13.95 -16.77 -5.03
N GLU A 108 12.88 -17.03 -5.76
CA GLU A 108 11.51 -16.96 -5.22
C GLU A 108 11.35 -17.97 -4.07
N GLY A 109 10.78 -17.52 -2.96
CA GLY A 109 10.65 -18.30 -1.73
C GLY A 109 11.79 -18.11 -0.71
N ASP A 110 12.89 -17.46 -1.07
CA ASP A 110 13.97 -17.19 -0.15
C ASP A 110 13.61 -16.19 0.93
N PHE A 111 14.10 -16.40 2.14
CA PHE A 111 14.01 -15.43 3.22
C PHE A 111 15.18 -14.44 3.16
N VAL A 112 14.87 -13.15 3.16
CA VAL A 112 15.86 -12.06 3.16
C VAL A 112 15.72 -11.19 4.40
N LYS A 113 16.85 -10.69 4.89
CA LYS A 113 16.90 -9.70 5.99
C LYS A 113 16.86 -8.29 5.43
N LYS A 114 16.34 -7.35 6.21
CA LYS A 114 16.42 -5.93 5.87
C LYS A 114 17.87 -5.51 5.63
N GLY A 115 18.14 -4.84 4.49
CA GLY A 115 19.47 -4.42 4.07
C GLY A 115 20.31 -5.50 3.38
N GLN A 116 19.79 -6.73 3.23
CA GLN A 116 20.47 -7.78 2.49
C GLN A 116 20.49 -7.45 1.00
N VAL A 117 21.63 -7.67 0.33
CA VAL A 117 21.78 -7.51 -1.12
C VAL A 117 21.01 -8.63 -1.82
N ILE A 118 20.10 -8.25 -2.71
CA ILE A 118 19.26 -9.18 -3.49
C ILE A 118 19.60 -9.19 -4.96
N ALA A 119 20.12 -8.07 -5.48
CA ALA A 119 20.61 -7.97 -6.86
C ALA A 119 21.72 -6.93 -6.95
N THR A 120 22.48 -6.97 -8.05
CA THR A 120 23.51 -6.00 -8.37
C THR A 120 23.26 -5.43 -9.77
N LEU A 121 23.25 -4.10 -9.86
CA LEU A 121 23.09 -3.37 -11.11
C LEU A 121 24.40 -2.75 -11.56
N ASN A 122 24.63 -2.73 -12.86
CA ASN A 122 25.79 -2.09 -13.48
C ASN A 122 25.32 -0.96 -14.40
N ASN A 123 25.87 0.25 -14.18
CA ASN A 123 25.64 1.40 -15.03
C ASN A 123 26.89 2.33 -14.98
N PRO A 124 27.43 2.75 -16.13
CA PRO A 124 28.54 3.73 -16.19
C PRO A 124 28.24 5.06 -15.48
N GLU A 125 26.97 5.45 -15.38
CA GLU A 125 26.56 6.67 -14.69
C GLU A 125 26.94 6.68 -13.20
N PHE A 126 27.00 5.49 -12.58
CA PHE A 126 27.43 5.35 -11.18
C PHE A 126 28.89 5.80 -10.98
N ILE A 127 29.74 5.57 -11.97
CA ILE A 127 31.12 6.08 -11.96
C ILE A 127 31.13 7.59 -12.01
N ALA A 128 30.30 8.19 -12.87
CA ALA A 128 30.22 9.65 -13.02
C ALA A 128 29.75 10.33 -11.73
N MET A 129 28.76 9.74 -11.02
CA MET A 129 28.28 10.26 -9.74
C MET A 129 29.33 10.21 -8.64
N GLN A 130 30.08 9.09 -8.54
CA GLN A 130 31.18 8.96 -7.58
C GLN A 130 32.31 9.94 -7.87
N ARG A 131 32.65 10.14 -9.15
CA ARG A 131 33.61 11.18 -9.57
C ARG A 131 33.13 12.57 -9.20
N SER A 132 31.84 12.89 -9.42
CA SER A 132 31.28 14.18 -9.05
C SER A 132 31.37 14.45 -7.56
N TYR A 133 31.08 13.43 -6.73
CA TYR A 133 31.26 13.53 -5.28
C TYR A 133 32.72 13.81 -4.88
N LEU A 134 33.69 13.09 -5.44
CA LEU A 134 35.12 13.30 -5.15
C LEU A 134 35.57 14.71 -5.57
N SER A 135 35.09 15.20 -6.73
CA SER A 135 35.37 16.55 -7.20
C SER A 135 34.79 17.60 -6.26
N ALA A 136 33.52 17.46 -5.86
CA ALA A 136 32.87 18.37 -4.91
C ALA A 136 33.61 18.36 -3.55
N LYS A 137 34.05 17.21 -3.06
CA LYS A 137 34.81 17.06 -1.81
C LYS A 137 36.15 17.75 -1.88
N SER A 138 36.88 17.61 -2.99
CA SER A 138 38.18 18.26 -3.21
C SER A 138 38.01 19.79 -3.24
N ASN A 139 37.01 20.27 -3.99
CA ASN A 139 36.68 21.70 -4.06
C ASN A 139 36.28 22.27 -2.69
N PHE A 140 35.42 21.58 -1.97
CA PHE A 140 35.05 21.97 -0.60
C PHE A 140 36.28 22.09 0.32
N THR A 141 37.15 21.08 0.31
CA THR A 141 38.35 21.09 1.15
C THR A 141 39.27 22.27 0.84
N TYR A 142 39.38 22.64 -0.44
CA TYR A 142 40.14 23.82 -0.86
C TYR A 142 39.50 25.11 -0.35
N LEU A 143 38.20 25.29 -0.61
CA LEU A 143 37.48 26.52 -0.26
C LEU A 143 37.29 26.69 1.27
N GLU A 144 37.19 25.58 2.01
CA GLU A 144 37.19 25.59 3.47
C GLU A 144 38.48 26.17 4.05
N LYS A 145 39.64 25.74 3.53
CA LYS A 145 40.95 26.28 3.93
C LYS A 145 41.11 27.71 3.55
N ASP A 146 40.60 28.11 2.38
CA ASP A 146 40.65 29.52 1.93
C ASP A 146 39.77 30.41 2.80
N TYR A 147 38.54 29.98 3.10
CA TYR A 147 37.62 30.68 4.00
C TYR A 147 38.22 30.88 5.39
N VAL A 148 38.78 29.81 6.00
CA VAL A 148 39.40 29.91 7.32
C VAL A 148 40.56 30.89 7.32
N ARG A 149 41.44 30.82 6.32
CA ARG A 149 42.56 31.76 6.19
C ARG A 149 42.08 33.18 6.02
N LYS A 150 41.14 33.47 5.12
CA LYS A 150 40.63 34.83 4.88
C LYS A 150 39.86 35.37 6.10
N LYS A 151 39.20 34.56 6.85
CA LYS A 151 38.54 34.91 8.10
C LYS A 151 39.53 35.40 9.17
N GLU A 152 40.70 34.77 9.25
CA GLU A 152 41.75 35.23 10.16
C GLU A 152 42.40 36.53 9.71
N LEU A 153 42.71 36.64 8.40
CA LEU A 153 43.27 37.84 7.80
C LEU A 153 42.32 39.04 7.88
N GLU A 154 41.01 38.84 7.80
CA GLU A 154 40.00 39.88 7.94
C GLU A 154 39.98 40.43 9.39
N LYS A 155 40.07 39.57 10.39
CA LYS A 155 40.14 39.96 11.81
C LYS A 155 41.37 40.82 12.10
N GLU A 156 42.47 40.58 11.39
CA GLU A 156 43.72 41.34 11.52
C GLU A 156 43.73 42.59 10.63
N GLY A 157 42.63 42.84 9.86
CA GLY A 157 42.55 43.98 8.98
C GLY A 157 43.41 43.87 7.70
N ILE A 158 43.95 42.69 7.41
CA ILE A 158 44.88 42.45 6.30
C ILE A 158 44.15 42.24 4.97
N THR A 159 42.90 41.72 4.99
CA THR A 159 42.07 41.51 3.78
C THR A 159 40.83 42.39 3.82
N SER A 160 40.23 42.65 2.65
CA SER A 160 39.00 43.43 2.58
C SER A 160 37.79 42.61 2.97
N ALA A 161 36.78 43.23 3.59
CA ALA A 161 35.51 42.62 3.91
C ALA A 161 34.85 41.95 2.70
N ARG A 162 34.98 42.57 1.50
CA ARG A 162 34.50 42.04 0.24
C ARG A 162 35.16 40.68 -0.10
N ALA A 163 36.49 40.61 -0.02
CA ALA A 163 37.22 39.39 -0.31
C ALA A 163 36.89 38.26 0.68
N PHE A 164 36.61 38.61 1.94
CA PHE A 164 36.11 37.63 2.94
C PHE A 164 34.72 37.15 2.58
N GLN A 165 33.74 38.04 2.28
CA GLN A 165 32.38 37.66 1.88
C GLN A 165 32.35 36.79 0.63
N GLU A 166 33.20 37.08 -0.37
CA GLU A 166 33.34 36.24 -1.57
C GLU A 166 33.79 34.79 -1.21
N SER A 167 34.78 34.68 -0.31
CA SER A 167 35.25 33.36 0.13
C SER A 167 34.23 32.62 0.99
N GLU A 168 33.48 33.35 1.81
CA GLU A 168 32.38 32.79 2.61
C GLU A 168 31.27 32.23 1.72
N ALA A 169 30.84 32.98 0.72
CA ALA A 169 29.84 32.51 -0.24
C ALA A 169 30.33 31.28 -1.02
N ALA A 170 31.59 31.30 -1.48
CA ALA A 170 32.19 30.17 -2.18
C ALA A 170 32.25 28.89 -1.30
N TYR A 171 32.62 29.05 -0.03
CA TYR A 171 32.64 27.96 0.96
C TYR A 171 31.25 27.33 1.15
N PHE A 172 30.21 28.16 1.38
CA PHE A 172 28.86 27.65 1.57
C PHE A 172 28.29 26.98 0.33
N ASN A 173 28.57 27.50 -0.87
CA ASN A 173 28.19 26.87 -2.13
C ASN A 173 28.87 25.50 -2.29
N ALA A 174 30.17 25.41 -2.08
CA ALA A 174 30.89 24.13 -2.16
C ALA A 174 30.41 23.10 -1.11
N LYS A 175 30.05 23.58 0.08
CA LYS A 175 29.46 22.74 1.13
C LYS A 175 28.10 22.19 0.70
N ALA A 176 27.27 23.00 0.06
CA ALA A 176 25.99 22.56 -0.46
C ALA A 176 26.17 21.52 -1.58
N ASP A 177 27.09 21.75 -2.51
CA ASP A 177 27.40 20.81 -3.60
C ASP A 177 27.90 19.46 -3.09
N LEU A 178 28.81 19.48 -2.10
CA LEU A 178 29.29 18.26 -1.45
C LEU A 178 28.16 17.49 -0.76
N ASN A 179 27.29 18.20 -0.03
CA ASN A 179 26.17 17.59 0.67
C ASN A 179 25.16 16.98 -0.31
N ALA A 180 24.88 17.65 -1.42
CA ALA A 180 23.99 17.15 -2.48
C ALA A 180 24.57 15.88 -3.13
N ALA A 181 25.85 15.91 -3.51
CA ALA A 181 26.51 14.75 -4.10
C ALA A 181 26.56 13.56 -3.12
N LYS A 182 26.83 13.83 -1.83
CA LYS A 182 26.83 12.81 -0.77
C LYS A 182 25.44 12.21 -0.58
N ALA A 183 24.39 13.04 -0.55
CA ALA A 183 23.01 12.57 -0.42
C ALA A 183 22.60 11.68 -1.60
N THR A 184 23.00 12.02 -2.81
CA THR A 184 22.76 11.20 -4.01
C THR A 184 23.40 9.82 -3.88
N LEU A 185 24.67 9.73 -3.47
CA LEU A 185 25.35 8.44 -3.28
C LEU A 185 24.70 7.61 -2.16
N ASN A 186 24.33 8.24 -1.04
CA ASN A 186 23.66 7.56 0.06
C ASN A 186 22.30 6.99 -0.35
N LEU A 187 21.53 7.74 -1.16
CA LEU A 187 20.24 7.29 -1.70
C LEU A 187 20.39 6.03 -2.56
N LEU A 188 21.51 5.91 -3.26
CA LEU A 188 21.86 4.74 -4.08
C LEU A 188 22.48 3.59 -3.27
N GLY A 189 22.63 3.74 -1.96
CA GLY A 189 23.26 2.75 -1.10
C GLY A 189 24.79 2.62 -1.29
N VAL A 190 25.41 3.60 -1.94
CA VAL A 190 26.87 3.62 -2.14
C VAL A 190 27.57 4.07 -0.85
N ASN A 191 28.54 3.28 -0.41
CA ASN A 191 29.34 3.62 0.76
C ASN A 191 30.38 4.70 0.43
N THR A 192 30.08 5.95 0.81
CA THR A 192 30.97 7.10 0.57
C THR A 192 32.35 6.93 1.18
N ALA A 193 32.52 6.16 2.28
CA ALA A 193 33.83 5.91 2.86
C ALA A 193 34.76 5.05 1.97
N GLN A 194 34.21 4.20 1.12
CA GLN A 194 35.00 3.47 0.12
C GLN A 194 35.37 4.37 -1.05
N VAL A 195 34.44 5.22 -1.50
CA VAL A 195 34.69 6.21 -2.54
C VAL A 195 35.79 7.20 -2.10
N ASP A 196 35.80 7.61 -0.84
CA ASP A 196 36.85 8.45 -0.25
C ASP A 196 38.25 7.84 -0.29
N LYS A 197 38.33 6.51 -0.28
CA LYS A 197 39.59 5.77 -0.44
C LYS A 197 39.97 5.55 -1.91
N GLY A 198 39.20 6.11 -2.84
CA GLY A 198 39.44 5.96 -4.29
C GLY A 198 38.86 4.68 -4.90
N VAL A 199 38.07 3.90 -4.15
CA VAL A 199 37.40 2.71 -4.67
C VAL A 199 36.13 3.14 -5.41
N ILE A 200 36.18 3.14 -6.73
CA ILE A 200 35.06 3.48 -7.61
C ILE A 200 34.49 2.20 -8.21
N SER A 201 33.19 2.01 -8.15
CA SER A 201 32.49 0.86 -8.68
C SER A 201 31.44 1.26 -9.72
N ALA A 202 31.36 0.51 -10.82
CA ALA A 202 30.26 0.63 -11.78
C ALA A 202 29.00 -0.12 -11.30
N SER A 203 29.12 -0.91 -10.23
CA SER A 203 28.05 -1.79 -9.71
C SER A 203 27.49 -1.24 -8.42
N ILE A 204 26.16 -1.22 -8.30
CA ILE A 204 25.44 -0.81 -7.11
C ILE A 204 24.58 -1.96 -6.61
N PRO A 205 24.62 -2.27 -5.30
CA PRO A 205 23.75 -3.27 -4.70
C PRO A 205 22.32 -2.78 -4.58
N VAL A 206 21.36 -3.62 -4.93
CA VAL A 206 19.93 -3.45 -4.60
C VAL A 206 19.67 -4.23 -3.33
N VAL A 207 19.17 -3.56 -2.30
CA VAL A 207 18.98 -4.15 -0.98
C VAL A 207 17.50 -4.28 -0.62
N ALA A 208 17.16 -5.28 0.18
CA ALA A 208 15.82 -5.48 0.71
C ALA A 208 15.43 -4.37 1.70
N PRO A 209 14.31 -3.64 1.51
CA PRO A 209 13.87 -2.56 2.41
C PRO A 209 13.28 -3.09 3.71
N ILE A 210 12.72 -4.29 3.70
CA ILE A 210 12.12 -5.01 4.83
C ILE A 210 12.67 -6.44 4.87
N GLN A 211 12.51 -7.12 5.99
CA GLN A 211 12.74 -8.57 6.07
C GLN A 211 11.48 -9.32 5.61
N GLY A 212 11.64 -10.47 4.97
CA GLY A 212 10.52 -11.29 4.51
C GLY A 212 10.94 -12.31 3.47
N TYR A 213 9.95 -12.91 2.84
CA TYR A 213 10.14 -13.90 1.77
C TYR A 213 9.99 -13.23 0.41
N ILE A 214 10.82 -13.63 -0.55
CA ILE A 214 10.72 -13.18 -1.94
C ILE A 214 9.51 -13.86 -2.58
N GLN A 215 8.52 -13.06 -2.96
CA GLN A 215 7.30 -13.55 -3.58
C GLN A 215 7.49 -13.80 -5.08
N LYS A 216 8.10 -12.83 -5.77
CA LYS A 216 8.27 -12.87 -7.23
C LYS A 216 9.49 -12.07 -7.66
N ILE A 217 10.18 -12.56 -8.70
CA ILE A 217 11.32 -11.90 -9.34
C ILE A 217 10.94 -11.60 -10.80
N GLU A 218 10.80 -10.31 -11.13
CA GLU A 218 10.38 -9.87 -12.48
C GLU A 218 11.54 -9.43 -13.37
N ILE A 219 12.77 -9.59 -12.87
CA ILE A 219 13.99 -9.19 -13.57
C ILE A 219 14.83 -10.40 -13.98
N ASN A 220 15.51 -10.29 -15.12
CA ASN A 220 16.46 -11.29 -15.59
C ASN A 220 17.86 -10.68 -15.70
N ILE A 221 18.89 -11.53 -15.57
CA ILE A 221 20.29 -11.12 -15.77
C ILE A 221 20.45 -10.59 -17.19
N GLY A 222 21.05 -9.42 -17.31
CA GLY A 222 21.33 -8.79 -18.61
C GLY A 222 20.23 -7.86 -19.14
N LYS A 223 19.09 -7.75 -18.43
CA LYS A 223 18.02 -6.83 -18.77
C LYS A 223 18.34 -5.41 -18.30
#